data_ebb2df0ece0ee54c20f3f0f32bd387fb
#
_entry.id   ebb2df0ece0ee54c20f3f0f32bd387fb
#
_cell.length_a   1.000
_cell.length_b   1.000
_cell.length_c   1.000
_cell.angle_alpha   90.00
_cell.angle_beta   90.00
_cell.angle_gamma   90.00
#
_symmetry.space_group_name_H-M   'P 1'
#
loop_
_entity.id
_entity.type
_entity.pdbx_description
1 polymer ?
#
loop_
_entity_poly.entity_id
_entity_poly.type
_entity_poly.pdbx_seq_one_letter_code
_entity_poly.pdbx_strand_id
1 'polypeptide(L)'
;GAFVGHGQSVAFCQSGYPEQPALFVFLSWEVVLMARLDHVYRTWWFLSILILFGSSLTACTFTRQFPALKAARRWKFYEEPKQFEKLALSAELTTGSLSFLEELLQQKRYRIFREGDKVYARKGIIGKIGPIIVHASMLIILAGAMWGAMTGFLGQEMVPSGETFQVKNITDAGPWAGPQLPKDWSMRVNRFWIDYTPNGAIDQFYSDLSVLDKAGQEVDRKTIHVNLPLRYRGVTFYQADWAIAAVRVRINKSPTFQLEMAQLDTQGKGRIWGTWIPTKPDLSAGVSLLAKDLQGTMLVYGMDGKLLTTVRAGTAVEVNGVTLAVDEVVGSTGLQIKADPGIPIVYTGFGLLMLSVLMSYLSHSQIWALEKDGKLYVGGRTNRAKVTFEREVVEILDKLAESKQEAEKSAIAPTSLANQN
;
A
#
# COMPACT_ATOMS: atom_id res chain seq x y z
N GLY A 1 13.59 1.05 35.36
CA GLY A 1 13.42 1.88 34.20
C GLY A 1 14.64 1.81 33.32
N ALA A 2 14.72 0.84 32.44
CA ALA A 2 15.83 0.73 31.53
C ALA A 2 15.41 1.27 30.16
N PHE A 3 16.14 2.22 29.67
CA PHE A 3 16.19 2.70 28.32
C PHE A 3 16.41 1.53 27.35
N VAL A 4 15.36 1.11 26.69
CA VAL A 4 15.46 0.33 25.46
C VAL A 4 15.15 1.30 24.32
N GLY A 5 15.97 2.32 24.27
CA GLY A 5 16.05 3.23 23.15
C GLY A 5 17.04 2.68 22.12
N HIS A 6 17.08 3.25 20.96
CA HIS A 6 17.95 3.03 19.78
C HIS A 6 19.14 2.05 19.89
N GLY A 7 19.69 1.82 21.08
CA GLY A 7 20.80 0.91 21.32
C GLY A 7 20.46 -0.58 21.21
N GLN A 8 19.21 -1.00 21.46
CA GLN A 8 18.90 -2.42 21.42
C GLN A 8 18.59 -2.91 20.00
N SER A 9 18.03 -2.10 19.11
CA SER A 9 17.91 -2.49 17.71
C SER A 9 19.30 -2.59 17.06
N VAL A 10 20.20 -1.68 17.39
CA VAL A 10 21.59 -1.70 16.95
C VAL A 10 22.37 -2.85 17.63
N ALA A 11 22.18 -3.04 18.93
CA ALA A 11 22.80 -4.16 19.68
C ALA A 11 22.23 -5.52 19.26
N PHE A 12 20.95 -5.63 18.94
CA PHE A 12 20.33 -6.84 18.40
C PHE A 12 20.89 -7.16 17.00
N CYS A 13 21.03 -6.16 16.13
CA CYS A 13 21.70 -6.33 14.85
C CYS A 13 23.18 -6.65 14.99
N GLN A 14 23.89 -6.04 15.95
CA GLN A 14 25.30 -6.29 16.18
C GLN A 14 25.58 -7.61 16.94
N SER A 15 24.76 -7.96 17.93
CA SER A 15 24.95 -9.19 18.71
C SER A 15 24.41 -10.45 18.03
N GLY A 16 23.45 -10.29 17.14
CA GLY A 16 22.88 -11.44 16.40
C GLY A 16 23.70 -11.89 15.19
N TYR A 17 24.61 -11.03 14.65
CA TYR A 17 25.39 -11.33 13.46
C TYR A 17 26.83 -10.80 13.52
N PRO A 18 27.63 -11.16 14.53
CA PRO A 18 29.01 -10.67 14.64
C PRO A 18 29.95 -11.14 13.53
N GLU A 19 29.59 -12.15 12.76
CA GLU A 19 30.45 -12.80 11.77
C GLU A 19 29.84 -12.93 10.36
N GLN A 20 28.74 -12.25 10.07
CA GLN A 20 28.22 -12.31 8.70
C GLN A 20 29.09 -11.48 7.76
N PRO A 21 29.54 -12.06 6.63
CA PRO A 21 30.23 -11.30 5.60
C PRO A 21 29.35 -10.17 5.12
N ALA A 22 29.98 -9.07 4.70
CA ALA A 22 29.29 -7.92 4.13
C ALA A 22 28.15 -8.37 3.21
N LEU A 23 26.97 -7.77 3.32
CA LEU A 23 25.76 -8.09 2.54
C LEU A 23 26.04 -8.13 1.03
N PHE A 24 27.03 -7.33 0.61
CA PHE A 24 27.75 -7.35 -0.65
C PHE A 24 29.21 -7.03 -0.34
N VAL A 25 30.17 -7.46 -1.15
CA VAL A 25 31.60 -7.31 -0.95
C VAL A 25 32.04 -5.89 -0.54
N PHE A 26 31.19 -4.89 -0.73
CA PHE A 26 31.45 -3.47 -0.43
C PHE A 26 30.48 -2.81 0.56
N LEU A 27 29.47 -3.51 1.09
CA LEU A 27 28.49 -2.99 2.05
C LEU A 27 28.65 -3.69 3.41
N SER A 28 29.39 -3.06 4.31
CA SER A 28 29.42 -3.47 5.71
C SER A 28 28.22 -2.90 6.48
N TRP A 29 27.85 -3.52 7.60
CA TRP A 29 26.82 -3.00 8.50
C TRP A 29 27.09 -1.57 8.96
N GLU A 30 28.36 -1.21 9.13
CA GLU A 30 28.78 0.15 9.47
C GLU A 30 28.36 1.18 8.40
N VAL A 31 28.53 0.84 7.13
CA VAL A 31 28.11 1.71 6.01
C VAL A 31 26.58 1.82 5.96
N VAL A 32 25.85 0.73 6.20
CA VAL A 32 24.39 0.74 6.25
C VAL A 32 23.89 1.67 7.35
N LEU A 33 24.46 1.58 8.55
CA LEU A 33 24.09 2.41 9.69
C LEU A 33 24.56 3.88 9.53
N MET A 34 25.77 4.08 8.99
CA MET A 34 26.30 5.43 8.73
C MET A 34 25.47 6.18 7.69
N ALA A 35 25.01 5.49 6.67
CA ALA A 35 24.10 6.03 5.65
C ALA A 35 22.64 6.11 6.13
N ARG A 36 22.33 5.62 7.35
CA ARG A 36 20.97 5.50 7.90
C ARG A 36 20.01 4.78 6.96
N LEU A 37 20.47 3.69 6.34
CA LEU A 37 19.65 2.91 5.43
C LEU A 37 18.57 2.09 6.17
N ASP A 38 18.69 1.93 7.48
CA ASP A 38 17.68 1.41 8.41
C ASP A 38 16.45 2.33 8.53
N HIS A 39 16.63 3.65 8.31
CA HIS A 39 15.58 4.67 8.37
C HIS A 39 15.55 5.57 7.12
N VAL A 40 15.77 5.00 5.94
CA VAL A 40 15.90 5.70 4.65
C VAL A 40 14.84 6.78 4.44
N TYR A 41 13.58 6.46 4.70
CA TYR A 41 12.45 7.34 4.39
C TYR A 41 12.45 8.67 5.19
N ARG A 42 13.29 8.81 6.20
CA ARG A 42 13.41 10.01 7.04
C ARG A 42 14.76 10.70 6.92
N THR A 43 15.66 10.17 6.11
CA THR A 43 16.96 10.79 5.89
C THR A 43 16.84 12.06 5.05
N TRP A 44 17.62 13.07 5.39
CA TRP A 44 17.60 14.35 4.68
C TRP A 44 17.97 14.18 3.18
N TRP A 45 18.91 13.31 2.87
CA TRP A 45 19.33 13.05 1.49
C TRP A 45 18.22 12.38 0.68
N PHE A 46 17.48 11.43 1.25
CA PHE A 46 16.35 10.78 0.59
C PHE A 46 15.18 11.76 0.36
N LEU A 47 14.83 12.55 1.39
CA LEU A 47 13.81 13.60 1.26
C LEU A 47 14.20 14.63 0.20
N SER A 48 15.49 15.01 0.12
CA SER A 48 15.99 15.93 -0.92
C SER A 48 15.83 15.35 -2.32
N ILE A 49 16.09 14.05 -2.51
CA ILE A 49 15.88 13.36 -3.79
C ILE A 49 14.38 13.35 -4.15
N LEU A 50 13.49 13.11 -3.19
CA LEU A 50 12.04 13.16 -3.42
C LEU A 50 11.56 14.57 -3.82
N ILE A 51 12.09 15.60 -3.18
CA ILE A 51 11.80 17.00 -3.52
C ILE A 51 12.32 17.33 -4.94
N LEU A 52 13.53 16.91 -5.26
CA LEU A 52 14.12 17.11 -6.59
C LEU A 52 13.29 16.38 -7.66
N PHE A 53 12.87 15.15 -7.40
CA PHE A 53 12.02 14.37 -8.29
C PHE A 53 10.64 15.04 -8.47
N GLY A 54 10.00 15.47 -7.40
CA GLY A 54 8.73 16.20 -7.44
C GLY A 54 8.85 17.53 -8.22
N SER A 55 9.94 18.26 -8.03
CA SER A 55 10.21 19.49 -8.78
C SER A 55 10.40 19.23 -10.27
N SER A 56 11.08 18.14 -10.62
CA SER A 56 11.27 17.71 -12.02
C SER A 56 9.94 17.34 -12.69
N LEU A 57 9.07 16.58 -11.98
CA LEU A 57 7.73 16.26 -12.47
C LEU A 57 6.87 17.52 -12.68
N THR A 58 6.94 18.44 -11.74
CA THR A 58 6.24 19.73 -11.81
C THR A 58 6.73 20.53 -13.02
N ALA A 59 8.05 20.70 -13.17
CA ALA A 59 8.65 21.40 -14.31
C ALA A 59 8.26 20.75 -15.65
N CYS A 60 8.32 19.43 -15.76
CA CYS A 60 7.91 18.69 -16.95
C CYS A 60 6.42 18.92 -17.28
N THR A 61 5.56 18.96 -16.28
CA THR A 61 4.13 19.21 -16.45
C THR A 61 3.89 20.60 -17.06
N PHE A 62 4.50 21.63 -16.49
CA PHE A 62 4.31 23.02 -16.95
C PHE A 62 5.01 23.32 -18.28
N THR A 63 6.21 22.77 -18.51
CA THR A 63 7.00 23.09 -19.71
C THR A 63 6.62 22.25 -20.93
N ARG A 64 6.14 21.03 -20.74
CA ARG A 64 5.85 20.11 -21.85
C ARG A 64 4.39 19.71 -21.96
N GLN A 65 3.78 19.25 -20.86
CA GLN A 65 2.46 18.62 -20.95
C GLN A 65 1.31 19.61 -21.08
N PHE A 66 1.30 20.70 -20.31
CA PHE A 66 0.29 21.76 -20.48
C PHE A 66 0.37 22.43 -21.85
N PRO A 67 1.53 22.81 -22.40
CA PRO A 67 1.62 23.31 -23.77
C PRO A 67 1.14 22.30 -24.81
N ALA A 68 1.45 21.02 -24.66
CA ALA A 68 0.98 19.96 -25.56
C ALA A 68 -0.55 19.79 -25.51
N LEU A 69 -1.16 19.88 -24.32
CA LEU A 69 -2.61 19.88 -24.18
C LEU A 69 -3.25 21.13 -24.77
N LYS A 70 -2.67 22.31 -24.54
CA LYS A 70 -3.12 23.56 -25.12
C LYS A 70 -3.07 23.53 -26.64
N ALA A 71 -1.99 22.99 -27.21
CA ALA A 71 -1.87 22.78 -28.65
C ALA A 71 -2.90 21.78 -29.20
N ALA A 72 -3.17 20.69 -28.48
CA ALA A 72 -4.17 19.69 -28.86
C ALA A 72 -5.62 20.22 -28.77
N ARG A 73 -5.87 21.22 -27.92
CA ARG A 73 -7.18 21.88 -27.81
C ARG A 73 -7.43 22.91 -28.91
N ARG A 74 -6.37 23.53 -29.46
CA ARG A 74 -6.48 24.44 -30.59
C ARG A 74 -6.64 23.61 -31.86
N TRP A 75 -7.51 24.05 -32.74
CA TRP A 75 -7.67 23.47 -34.08
C TRP A 75 -7.24 24.52 -35.09
N LYS A 76 -6.67 24.04 -36.19
CA LYS A 76 -6.29 24.82 -37.35
C LYS A 76 -6.82 24.10 -38.57
N PHE A 77 -7.57 24.80 -39.41
CA PHE A 77 -7.99 24.26 -40.68
C PHE A 77 -6.82 24.23 -41.67
N TYR A 78 -6.85 23.26 -42.56
CA TYR A 78 -5.93 23.23 -43.70
C TYR A 78 -6.61 23.93 -44.88
N GLU A 79 -5.84 24.79 -45.57
CA GLU A 79 -6.34 25.70 -46.60
C GLU A 79 -5.78 25.35 -47.97
N GLU A 80 -4.68 24.58 -47.99
CA GLU A 80 -3.98 24.20 -49.21
C GLU A 80 -3.78 22.69 -49.31
N PRO A 81 -3.98 22.06 -50.49
CA PRO A 81 -3.73 20.66 -50.74
C PRO A 81 -2.36 20.18 -50.29
N LYS A 82 -1.30 20.98 -50.49
CA LYS A 82 0.09 20.65 -50.07
C LYS A 82 0.23 20.37 -48.57
N GLN A 83 -0.68 20.86 -47.75
CA GLN A 83 -0.64 20.60 -46.29
C GLN A 83 -1.03 19.15 -45.94
N PHE A 84 -1.83 18.51 -46.80
CA PHE A 84 -2.24 17.12 -46.66
C PHE A 84 -1.12 16.14 -46.99
N GLU A 85 -0.23 16.44 -47.90
CA GLU A 85 0.94 15.63 -48.26
C GLU A 85 1.87 15.38 -47.06
N LYS A 86 1.84 16.26 -46.06
CA LYS A 86 2.66 16.17 -44.83
C LYS A 86 2.02 15.27 -43.74
N LEU A 87 0.79 14.79 -43.95
CA LEU A 87 0.11 13.93 -43.02
C LEU A 87 0.52 12.48 -43.24
N ALA A 88 0.49 11.70 -42.15
CA ALA A 88 0.86 10.28 -42.20
C ALA A 88 -0.11 9.47 -43.09
N LEU A 89 -1.36 9.90 -43.17
CA LEU A 89 -2.39 9.36 -44.06
C LEU A 89 -3.01 10.54 -44.79
N SER A 90 -3.03 10.48 -46.12
CA SER A 90 -3.71 11.45 -46.95
C SER A 90 -4.30 10.77 -48.20
N ALA A 91 -5.45 11.24 -48.62
CA ALA A 91 -6.12 10.78 -49.83
C ALA A 91 -6.73 11.98 -50.56
N GLU A 92 -6.74 11.90 -51.90
CA GLU A 92 -7.42 12.84 -52.78
C GLU A 92 -8.56 12.05 -53.46
N LEU A 93 -9.77 12.55 -53.33
CA LEU A 93 -10.96 12.00 -53.96
C LEU A 93 -11.47 13.02 -54.97
N THR A 94 -11.67 12.57 -56.20
CA THR A 94 -12.17 13.42 -57.30
C THR A 94 -13.63 13.81 -57.12
N THR A 95 -14.27 13.21 -56.11
CA THR A 95 -15.67 13.53 -55.75
C THR A 95 -15.93 12.96 -54.37
N GLY A 96 -16.55 13.76 -53.52
CA GLY A 96 -16.99 13.41 -52.17
C GLY A 96 -17.69 14.61 -51.54
N SER A 97 -18.71 14.40 -50.75
CA SER A 97 -19.38 15.49 -50.03
C SER A 97 -18.79 15.64 -48.64
N LEU A 98 -18.37 16.85 -48.29
CA LEU A 98 -17.96 17.19 -46.90
C LEU A 98 -19.08 16.84 -45.92
N SER A 99 -20.33 17.02 -46.27
CA SER A 99 -21.47 16.73 -45.40
C SER A 99 -21.57 15.23 -45.07
N PHE A 100 -21.35 14.37 -46.07
CA PHE A 100 -21.35 12.91 -45.85
C PHE A 100 -20.12 12.46 -45.04
N LEU A 101 -18.94 13.07 -45.28
CA LEU A 101 -17.78 12.85 -44.41
C LEU A 101 -18.06 13.23 -42.95
N GLU A 102 -18.74 14.34 -42.70
CA GLU A 102 -19.12 14.76 -41.36
C GLU A 102 -20.02 13.72 -40.68
N GLU A 103 -20.99 13.18 -41.39
CA GLU A 103 -21.88 12.13 -40.88
C GLU A 103 -21.09 10.88 -40.47
N LEU A 104 -20.18 10.40 -41.34
CA LEU A 104 -19.31 9.27 -41.05
C LEU A 104 -18.43 9.51 -39.84
N LEU A 105 -17.83 10.70 -39.75
CA LEU A 105 -16.99 11.09 -38.61
C LEU A 105 -17.79 11.20 -37.31
N GLN A 106 -19.05 11.66 -37.38
CA GLN A 106 -19.95 11.74 -36.23
C GLN A 106 -20.32 10.33 -35.71
N GLN A 107 -20.62 9.39 -36.63
CA GLN A 107 -20.85 7.99 -36.28
C GLN A 107 -19.66 7.35 -35.58
N LYS A 108 -18.43 7.72 -35.97
CA LYS A 108 -17.17 7.28 -35.34
C LYS A 108 -16.81 8.09 -34.07
N ARG A 109 -17.71 8.93 -33.56
CA ARG A 109 -17.59 9.76 -32.34
C ARG A 109 -16.47 10.81 -32.41
N TYR A 110 -16.20 11.38 -33.60
CA TYR A 110 -15.34 12.55 -33.73
C TYR A 110 -16.10 13.81 -33.33
N ARG A 111 -15.40 14.75 -32.68
CA ARG A 111 -15.87 16.11 -32.50
C ARG A 111 -15.46 16.93 -33.73
N ILE A 112 -16.44 17.44 -34.47
CA ILE A 112 -16.27 18.07 -35.76
C ILE A 112 -16.33 19.58 -35.61
N PHE A 113 -15.51 20.27 -36.39
CA PHE A 113 -15.47 21.73 -36.56
C PHE A 113 -15.44 22.01 -38.07
N ARG A 114 -16.32 22.84 -38.54
CA ARG A 114 -16.44 23.21 -39.95
C ARG A 114 -16.35 24.70 -40.14
N GLU A 115 -15.69 25.12 -41.20
CA GLU A 115 -15.62 26.50 -41.67
C GLU A 115 -15.62 26.51 -43.21
N GLY A 116 -16.80 26.77 -43.80
CA GLY A 116 -17.00 26.68 -45.26
C GLY A 116 -16.67 25.31 -45.81
N ASP A 117 -15.66 25.28 -46.67
CA ASP A 117 -15.14 24.08 -47.37
C ASP A 117 -14.10 23.31 -46.58
N LYS A 118 -13.88 23.66 -45.30
CA LYS A 118 -12.85 23.08 -44.44
C LYS A 118 -13.48 22.37 -43.27
N VAL A 119 -12.98 21.17 -42.96
CA VAL A 119 -13.38 20.38 -41.80
C VAL A 119 -12.14 20.01 -41.01
N TYR A 120 -12.25 20.13 -39.71
CA TYR A 120 -11.35 19.56 -38.72
C TYR A 120 -12.12 18.68 -37.76
N ALA A 121 -11.71 17.46 -37.58
CA ALA A 121 -12.33 16.53 -36.64
C ALA A 121 -11.29 15.94 -35.70
N ARG A 122 -11.67 15.75 -34.41
CA ARG A 122 -10.79 15.15 -33.42
C ARG A 122 -11.52 14.18 -32.51
N LYS A 123 -10.79 13.18 -32.03
CA LYS A 123 -11.27 12.15 -31.10
C LYS A 123 -10.21 11.87 -30.06
N GLY A 124 -10.61 11.50 -28.82
CA GLY A 124 -9.70 11.01 -27.79
C GLY A 124 -8.77 12.05 -27.15
N ILE A 125 -9.20 13.32 -27.02
CA ILE A 125 -8.41 14.36 -26.34
C ILE A 125 -8.10 14.02 -24.88
N ILE A 126 -8.90 13.15 -24.25
CA ILE A 126 -8.72 12.64 -22.89
C ILE A 126 -7.35 11.96 -22.76
N GLY A 127 -6.87 11.26 -23.81
CA GLY A 127 -5.54 10.66 -23.84
C GLY A 127 -4.38 11.66 -23.70
N LYS A 128 -4.62 12.96 -23.98
CA LYS A 128 -3.65 14.04 -23.75
C LYS A 128 -3.70 14.60 -22.32
N ILE A 129 -4.80 14.35 -21.60
CA ILE A 129 -4.96 14.75 -20.20
C ILE A 129 -4.32 13.69 -19.29
N GLY A 130 -4.40 12.42 -19.67
CA GLY A 130 -3.86 11.29 -18.90
C GLY A 130 -2.46 11.54 -18.33
N PRO A 131 -1.45 11.88 -19.13
CA PRO A 131 -0.10 12.13 -18.63
C PRO A 131 0.00 13.26 -17.59
N ILE A 132 -0.86 14.28 -17.67
CA ILE A 132 -0.91 15.37 -16.68
C ILE A 132 -1.41 14.83 -15.33
N ILE A 133 -2.47 14.01 -15.37
CA ILE A 133 -3.02 13.38 -14.16
C ILE A 133 -2.03 12.37 -13.58
N VAL A 134 -1.28 11.63 -14.41
CA VAL A 134 -0.18 10.74 -13.97
C VAL A 134 0.82 11.53 -13.11
N HIS A 135 1.32 12.65 -13.59
CA HIS A 135 2.27 13.46 -12.83
C HIS A 135 1.66 14.04 -11.56
N ALA A 136 0.43 14.53 -11.62
CA ALA A 136 -0.30 15.01 -10.45
C ALA A 136 -0.50 13.90 -9.41
N SER A 137 -0.85 12.68 -9.84
CA SER A 137 -0.99 11.51 -8.97
C SER A 137 0.32 11.15 -8.28
N MET A 138 1.43 11.17 -9.01
CA MET A 138 2.77 10.91 -8.44
C MET A 138 3.14 11.98 -7.40
N LEU A 139 2.83 13.26 -7.67
CA LEU A 139 3.05 14.33 -6.68
C LEU A 139 2.19 14.16 -5.42
N ILE A 140 0.95 13.72 -5.56
CA ILE A 140 0.07 13.40 -4.42
C ILE A 140 0.65 12.23 -3.60
N ILE A 141 1.11 11.16 -4.27
CA ILE A 141 1.76 10.02 -3.60
C ILE A 141 3.01 10.49 -2.83
N LEU A 142 3.88 11.28 -3.45
CA LEU A 142 5.07 11.81 -2.82
C LEU A 142 4.73 12.69 -1.61
N ALA A 143 3.78 13.59 -1.76
CA ALA A 143 3.32 14.47 -0.67
C ALA A 143 2.73 13.66 0.49
N GLY A 144 1.92 12.63 0.19
CA GLY A 144 1.37 11.72 1.20
C GLY A 144 2.45 10.93 1.93
N ALA A 145 3.42 10.40 1.21
CA ALA A 145 4.55 9.67 1.81
C ALA A 145 5.41 10.56 2.72
N MET A 146 5.73 11.77 2.28
CA MET A 146 6.45 12.74 3.11
C MET A 146 5.64 13.17 4.33
N TRP A 147 4.33 13.42 4.16
CA TRP A 147 3.44 13.76 5.26
C TRP A 147 3.39 12.64 6.31
N GLY A 148 3.22 11.38 5.88
CA GLY A 148 3.26 10.22 6.77
C GLY A 148 4.59 10.07 7.51
N ALA A 149 5.71 10.26 6.82
CA ALA A 149 7.04 10.20 7.42
C ALA A 149 7.26 11.31 8.49
N MET A 150 6.69 12.49 8.27
CA MET A 150 6.86 13.63 9.20
C MET A 150 5.90 13.60 10.38
N THR A 151 4.69 13.06 10.23
CA THR A 151 3.63 13.12 11.24
C THR A 151 3.28 11.78 11.85
N GLY A 152 3.73 10.67 11.25
CA GLY A 152 3.46 9.32 11.73
C GLY A 152 4.38 8.88 12.85
N PHE A 153 4.00 7.83 13.55
CA PHE A 153 4.84 7.13 14.51
C PHE A 153 4.66 5.61 14.44
N LEU A 154 5.65 4.89 14.95
CA LEU A 154 5.66 3.47 15.18
C LEU A 154 6.04 3.21 16.64
N GLY A 155 5.26 2.41 17.33
CA GLY A 155 5.53 1.95 18.69
C GLY A 155 5.36 0.44 18.81
N GLN A 156 5.93 -0.12 19.86
CA GLN A 156 5.80 -1.52 20.21
C GLN A 156 5.58 -1.66 21.70
N GLU A 157 4.60 -2.44 22.10
CA GLU A 157 4.33 -2.73 23.51
C GLU A 157 4.16 -4.23 23.72
N MET A 158 4.75 -4.75 24.79
CA MET A 158 4.53 -6.11 25.24
C MET A 158 3.67 -6.05 26.48
N VAL A 159 2.43 -6.49 26.39
CA VAL A 159 1.42 -6.26 27.44
C VAL A 159 0.84 -7.59 27.93
N PRO A 160 0.96 -7.87 29.24
CA PRO A 160 0.31 -9.04 29.85
C PRO A 160 -1.22 -8.99 29.75
N SER A 161 -1.81 -10.17 29.71
CA SER A 161 -3.27 -10.34 29.79
C SER A 161 -3.81 -9.73 31.08
N GLY A 162 -4.87 -8.92 30.96
CA GLY A 162 -5.51 -8.23 32.10
C GLY A 162 -4.99 -6.82 32.36
N GLU A 163 -3.91 -6.38 31.74
CA GLU A 163 -3.28 -5.08 32.03
C GLU A 163 -3.78 -3.96 31.13
N THR A 164 -3.73 -2.74 31.67
CA THR A 164 -4.02 -1.50 30.96
C THR A 164 -2.71 -0.77 30.72
N PHE A 165 -2.53 -0.25 29.50
CA PHE A 165 -1.31 0.44 29.10
C PHE A 165 -1.59 1.70 28.30
N GLN A 166 -0.62 2.58 28.27
CA GLN A 166 -0.51 3.70 27.32
C GLN A 166 0.69 3.45 26.41
N VAL A 167 0.63 3.93 25.19
CA VAL A 167 1.74 3.81 24.24
C VAL A 167 2.92 4.65 24.71
N LYS A 168 3.98 4.00 25.17
CA LYS A 168 5.19 4.62 25.72
C LYS A 168 6.45 4.26 24.95
N ASN A 169 6.52 3.01 24.45
CA ASN A 169 7.68 2.52 23.74
C ASN A 169 7.56 2.86 22.24
N ILE A 170 7.92 4.10 21.92
CA ILE A 170 7.93 4.60 20.55
C ILE A 170 9.29 4.29 19.95
N THR A 171 9.31 3.42 18.94
CA THR A 171 10.53 2.97 18.25
C THR A 171 10.93 3.94 17.15
N ASP A 172 9.96 4.62 16.55
CA ASP A 172 10.19 5.58 15.48
C ASP A 172 9.07 6.63 15.43
N ALA A 173 9.41 7.90 15.29
CA ALA A 173 8.45 9.00 15.22
C ALA A 173 8.95 10.12 14.32
N GLY A 174 8.04 10.66 13.50
CA GLY A 174 8.31 11.87 12.73
C GLY A 174 8.43 13.11 13.61
N PRO A 175 9.08 14.17 13.13
CA PRO A 175 9.28 15.39 13.91
C PRO A 175 7.98 16.07 14.35
N TRP A 176 6.87 15.80 13.65
CA TRP A 176 5.54 16.35 13.93
C TRP A 176 4.53 15.27 14.38
N ALA A 177 4.99 14.15 14.88
CA ALA A 177 4.13 13.03 15.30
C ALA A 177 3.33 13.32 16.60
N GLY A 178 3.71 14.35 17.38
CA GLY A 178 3.12 14.66 18.67
C GLY A 178 1.58 14.67 18.76
N PRO A 179 0.85 15.22 17.77
CA PRO A 179 -0.61 15.18 17.74
C PRO A 179 -1.22 13.78 17.53
N GLN A 180 -0.47 12.83 17.00
CA GLN A 180 -0.93 11.46 16.73
C GLN A 180 -0.78 10.55 17.95
N LEU A 181 0.03 10.95 18.94
CA LEU A 181 0.27 10.14 20.12
C LEU A 181 -0.97 10.09 21.02
N PRO A 182 -1.37 8.89 21.50
CA PRO A 182 -2.48 8.73 22.42
C PRO A 182 -2.21 9.43 23.76
N LYS A 183 -2.91 10.53 24.06
CA LYS A 183 -2.77 11.28 25.32
C LYS A 183 -4.01 11.19 26.20
N ASP A 184 -5.16 10.96 25.59
CA ASP A 184 -6.47 11.11 26.19
C ASP A 184 -7.23 9.79 26.33
N TRP A 185 -6.58 8.69 26.07
CA TRP A 185 -7.14 7.35 26.12
C TRP A 185 -6.04 6.32 26.34
N SER A 186 -6.42 5.16 26.82
CA SER A 186 -5.55 4.02 27.08
C SER A 186 -6.10 2.75 26.47
N MET A 187 -5.32 1.68 26.47
CA MET A 187 -5.73 0.38 26.00
C MET A 187 -5.67 -0.63 27.12
N ARG A 188 -6.61 -1.56 27.17
CA ARG A 188 -6.58 -2.72 28.05
C ARG A 188 -6.55 -3.99 27.23
N VAL A 189 -5.64 -4.90 27.55
CA VAL A 189 -5.63 -6.27 27.07
C VAL A 189 -6.54 -7.09 27.99
N ASN A 190 -7.79 -7.35 27.59
CA ASN A 190 -8.70 -8.14 28.39
C ASN A 190 -8.24 -9.58 28.48
N ARG A 191 -7.81 -10.13 27.35
CA ARG A 191 -7.32 -11.50 27.24
C ARG A 191 -6.37 -11.63 26.04
N PHE A 192 -5.32 -12.40 26.19
CA PHE A 192 -4.47 -12.91 25.12
C PHE A 192 -4.49 -14.43 25.14
N TRP A 193 -4.60 -15.09 23.98
CA TRP A 193 -4.50 -16.55 23.87
C TRP A 193 -3.95 -16.95 22.49
N ILE A 194 -3.51 -18.20 22.43
CA ILE A 194 -2.97 -18.82 21.22
C ILE A 194 -3.79 -20.06 20.94
N ASP A 195 -4.28 -20.21 19.72
CA ASP A 195 -4.84 -21.43 19.23
C ASP A 195 -3.75 -22.31 18.62
N TYR A 196 -3.80 -23.59 18.91
CA TYR A 196 -2.81 -24.56 18.45
C TYR A 196 -3.46 -25.61 17.56
N THR A 197 -2.72 -26.04 16.53
CA THR A 197 -3.09 -27.18 15.69
C THR A 197 -2.96 -28.49 16.47
N PRO A 198 -3.60 -29.60 16.02
CA PRO A 198 -3.51 -30.90 16.70
C PRO A 198 -2.10 -31.42 16.90
N ASN A 199 -1.14 -31.01 16.06
CA ASN A 199 0.28 -31.36 16.18
C ASN A 199 1.08 -30.42 17.09
N GLY A 200 0.41 -29.48 17.79
CA GLY A 200 1.02 -28.56 18.75
C GLY A 200 1.70 -27.34 18.14
N ALA A 201 1.60 -27.13 16.82
CA ALA A 201 2.07 -25.90 16.20
C ALA A 201 1.07 -24.76 16.45
N ILE A 202 1.57 -23.52 16.48
CA ILE A 202 0.73 -22.33 16.61
C ILE A 202 -0.11 -22.17 15.34
N ASP A 203 -1.43 -22.04 15.52
CA ASP A 203 -2.38 -21.76 14.44
C ASP A 203 -2.60 -20.23 14.34
N GLN A 204 -3.02 -19.59 15.43
CA GLN A 204 -3.29 -18.16 15.44
C GLN A 204 -3.14 -17.55 16.83
N PHE A 205 -2.80 -16.26 16.88
CA PHE A 205 -2.77 -15.44 18.09
C PHE A 205 -3.98 -14.54 18.14
N TYR A 206 -4.59 -14.40 19.33
CA TYR A 206 -5.72 -13.51 19.54
C TYR A 206 -5.49 -12.61 20.74
N SER A 207 -5.86 -11.35 20.59
CA SER A 207 -5.90 -10.37 21.68
C SER A 207 -7.26 -9.69 21.71
N ASP A 208 -7.94 -9.78 22.82
CA ASP A 208 -9.17 -9.03 23.09
C ASP A 208 -8.78 -7.70 23.72
N LEU A 209 -8.94 -6.62 22.97
CA LEU A 209 -8.50 -5.28 23.32
C LEU A 209 -9.68 -4.35 23.55
N SER A 210 -9.63 -3.58 24.63
CA SER A 210 -10.56 -2.49 24.90
C SER A 210 -9.85 -1.14 24.85
N VAL A 211 -10.48 -0.17 24.22
CA VAL A 211 -10.08 1.24 24.27
C VAL A 211 -10.80 1.89 25.44
N LEU A 212 -10.06 2.53 26.31
CA LEU A 212 -10.58 3.22 27.48
C LEU A 212 -10.37 4.74 27.34
N ASP A 213 -11.40 5.52 27.64
CA ASP A 213 -11.30 6.96 27.72
C ASP A 213 -10.53 7.46 28.95
N LYS A 214 -10.43 8.77 29.15
CA LYS A 214 -9.79 9.37 30.34
C LYS A 214 -10.43 8.99 31.66
N ALA A 215 -11.73 8.64 31.64
CA ALA A 215 -12.47 8.22 32.83
C ALA A 215 -12.34 6.71 33.08
N GLY A 216 -11.61 5.98 32.22
CA GLY A 216 -11.46 4.52 32.30
C GLY A 216 -12.67 3.75 31.76
N GLN A 217 -13.60 4.43 31.08
CA GLN A 217 -14.77 3.80 30.46
C GLN A 217 -14.38 3.17 29.13
N GLU A 218 -14.90 1.97 28.86
CA GLU A 218 -14.70 1.30 27.58
C GLU A 218 -15.53 2.00 26.48
N VAL A 219 -14.83 2.50 25.46
CA VAL A 219 -15.44 3.22 24.32
C VAL A 219 -15.41 2.42 23.03
N ASP A 220 -14.52 1.44 22.94
CA ASP A 220 -14.44 0.50 21.81
C ASP A 220 -13.80 -0.82 22.28
N ARG A 221 -14.13 -1.93 21.62
CA ARG A 221 -13.58 -3.25 21.91
C ARG A 221 -13.51 -4.09 20.68
N LYS A 222 -12.39 -4.79 20.50
CA LYS A 222 -12.21 -5.72 19.38
C LYS A 222 -11.23 -6.83 19.74
N THR A 223 -11.59 -8.05 19.36
CA THR A 223 -10.63 -9.15 19.29
C THR A 223 -9.85 -9.04 17.99
N ILE A 224 -8.54 -8.87 18.10
CA ILE A 224 -7.62 -8.81 16.99
C ILE A 224 -6.82 -10.10 16.83
N HIS A 225 -6.35 -10.35 15.65
CA HIS A 225 -5.38 -11.39 15.30
C HIS A 225 -4.48 -10.92 14.16
N VAL A 226 -3.54 -11.73 13.70
CA VAL A 226 -2.69 -11.41 12.56
C VAL A 226 -3.54 -11.01 11.35
N ASN A 227 -3.24 -9.87 10.72
CA ASN A 227 -3.97 -9.26 9.61
C ASN A 227 -5.37 -8.69 9.91
N LEU A 228 -5.86 -8.76 11.16
CA LEU A 228 -7.09 -8.12 11.57
C LEU A 228 -6.85 -7.12 12.72
N PRO A 229 -6.36 -5.91 12.45
CA PRO A 229 -6.03 -4.94 13.49
C PRO A 229 -7.25 -4.22 14.07
N LEU A 230 -7.08 -3.61 15.25
CA LEU A 230 -7.95 -2.58 15.79
C LEU A 230 -7.48 -1.21 15.31
N ARG A 231 -8.43 -0.34 14.94
CA ARG A 231 -8.16 1.04 14.53
C ARG A 231 -9.00 2.00 15.37
N TYR A 232 -8.34 2.95 16.00
CA TYR A 232 -9.02 3.96 16.79
C TYR A 232 -8.32 5.32 16.64
N ARG A 233 -9.07 6.36 16.28
CA ARG A 233 -8.58 7.75 16.10
C ARG A 233 -7.27 7.87 15.31
N GLY A 234 -7.16 7.15 14.20
CA GLY A 234 -5.99 7.19 13.33
C GLY A 234 -4.81 6.31 13.77
N VAL A 235 -4.89 5.71 14.96
CA VAL A 235 -3.92 4.74 15.46
C VAL A 235 -4.40 3.32 15.16
N THR A 236 -3.49 2.47 14.70
CA THR A 236 -3.76 1.08 14.38
C THR A 236 -2.91 0.16 15.24
N PHE A 237 -3.53 -0.84 15.86
CA PHE A 237 -2.92 -1.85 16.72
C PHE A 237 -2.90 -3.17 15.99
N TYR A 238 -1.71 -3.69 15.72
CA TYR A 238 -1.50 -4.97 15.05
C TYR A 238 -1.00 -6.00 16.06
N GLN A 239 -1.51 -7.22 15.95
CA GLN A 239 -0.92 -8.38 16.61
C GLN A 239 0.41 -8.71 15.94
N ALA A 240 1.52 -8.57 16.64
CA ALA A 240 2.86 -8.67 16.07
C ALA A 240 3.70 -9.80 16.70
N ASP A 241 3.60 -9.99 18.01
CA ASP A 241 4.40 -10.96 18.74
C ASP A 241 3.67 -11.46 20.01
N TRP A 242 4.30 -12.34 20.75
CA TRP A 242 3.80 -12.85 22.02
C TRP A 242 4.98 -13.26 22.94
N ALA A 243 4.70 -13.32 24.24
CA ALA A 243 5.63 -13.81 25.23
C ALA A 243 4.86 -14.50 26.38
N ILE A 244 5.59 -15.16 27.26
CA ILE A 244 5.08 -15.56 28.56
C ILE A 244 5.54 -14.51 29.58
N ALA A 245 4.56 -13.80 30.16
CA ALA A 245 4.84 -12.72 31.09
C ALA A 245 5.11 -13.26 32.50
N ALA A 246 4.26 -14.17 32.98
CA ALA A 246 4.31 -14.65 34.33
C ALA A 246 3.67 -16.04 34.47
N VAL A 247 3.88 -16.63 35.62
CA VAL A 247 3.18 -17.82 36.06
C VAL A 247 2.55 -17.57 37.44
N ARG A 248 1.30 -18.01 37.64
CA ARG A 248 0.63 -18.00 38.94
C ARG A 248 0.79 -19.34 39.61
N VAL A 249 1.40 -19.33 40.80
CA VAL A 249 1.77 -20.54 41.51
C VAL A 249 1.32 -20.48 42.99
N ARG A 250 1.15 -21.66 43.60
CA ARG A 250 1.02 -21.84 45.02
C ARG A 250 2.02 -22.88 45.48
N ILE A 251 2.59 -22.65 46.66
CA ILE A 251 3.49 -23.58 47.33
C ILE A 251 2.80 -24.06 48.59
N ASN A 252 2.56 -25.36 48.69
CA ASN A 252 1.78 -25.97 49.80
C ASN A 252 0.40 -25.28 49.95
N LYS A 253 0.14 -24.67 51.11
CA LYS A 253 -1.08 -23.92 51.42
C LYS A 253 -0.92 -22.41 51.31
N SER A 254 0.07 -21.93 50.57
CA SER A 254 0.27 -20.49 50.37
C SER A 254 -0.87 -19.86 49.55
N PRO A 255 -1.11 -18.55 49.68
CA PRO A 255 -1.88 -17.85 48.68
C PRO A 255 -1.24 -17.97 47.28
N THR A 256 -2.03 -17.77 46.22
CA THR A 256 -1.52 -17.67 44.85
C THR A 256 -0.66 -16.42 44.73
N PHE A 257 0.55 -16.53 44.19
CA PHE A 257 1.41 -15.43 43.86
C PHE A 257 1.88 -15.55 42.42
N GLN A 258 2.14 -14.41 41.82
CA GLN A 258 2.54 -14.28 40.43
C GLN A 258 4.05 -14.07 40.36
N LEU A 259 4.74 -14.91 39.60
CA LEU A 259 6.17 -14.81 39.34
C LEU A 259 6.38 -14.41 37.90
N GLU A 260 7.17 -13.40 37.67
CA GLU A 260 7.61 -13.01 36.32
C GLU A 260 8.46 -14.10 35.70
N MET A 261 8.28 -14.30 34.40
CA MET A 261 9.06 -15.23 33.61
C MET A 261 9.99 -14.48 32.68
N ALA A 262 11.27 -14.75 32.79
CA ALA A 262 12.28 -14.16 31.91
C ALA A 262 12.52 -15.06 30.70
N GLN A 263 12.65 -14.45 29.53
CA GLN A 263 13.09 -15.18 28.35
C GLN A 263 14.58 -15.56 28.49
N LEU A 264 14.88 -16.84 28.30
CA LEU A 264 16.22 -17.38 28.42
C LEU A 264 16.92 -17.36 27.07
N ASP A 265 18.23 -17.10 27.07
CA ASP A 265 19.03 -17.23 25.86
C ASP A 265 19.26 -18.71 25.54
N THR A 266 18.72 -19.15 24.40
CA THR A 266 18.77 -20.52 23.93
C THR A 266 19.72 -20.70 22.75
N GLN A 267 20.54 -19.69 22.43
CA GLN A 267 21.43 -19.70 21.25
C GLN A 267 20.68 -20.08 19.95
N GLY A 268 19.48 -19.57 19.77
CA GLY A 268 18.67 -19.78 18.56
C GLY A 268 17.84 -21.07 18.50
N LYS A 269 17.83 -21.90 19.58
CA LYS A 269 17.08 -23.16 19.65
C LYS A 269 15.60 -23.01 20.05
N GLY A 270 14.98 -21.88 19.72
CA GLY A 270 13.60 -21.56 20.07
C GLY A 270 13.49 -20.63 21.28
N ARG A 271 12.27 -20.24 21.62
CA ARG A 271 11.99 -19.37 22.77
C ARG A 271 11.63 -20.22 24.00
N ILE A 272 12.29 -19.93 25.12
CA ILE A 272 12.02 -20.58 26.41
C ILE A 272 11.96 -19.45 27.46
N TRP A 273 10.98 -19.51 28.33
CA TRP A 273 10.86 -18.63 29.48
C TRP A 273 11.05 -19.41 30.77
N GLY A 274 11.67 -18.80 31.74
CA GLY A 274 11.96 -19.44 33.00
C GLY A 274 11.80 -18.51 34.20
N THR A 275 11.48 -19.09 35.34
CA THR A 275 11.50 -18.43 36.64
C THR A 275 12.03 -19.40 37.69
N TRP A 276 12.55 -18.86 38.79
CA TRP A 276 13.01 -19.64 39.91
C TRP A 276 11.98 -19.58 41.06
N ILE A 277 11.69 -20.72 41.67
CA ILE A 277 10.71 -20.86 42.75
C ILE A 277 11.43 -21.41 43.98
N PRO A 278 11.45 -20.67 45.12
CA PRO A 278 12.03 -21.19 46.34
C PRO A 278 11.16 -22.31 46.93
N THR A 279 11.79 -23.40 47.33
CA THR A 279 11.14 -24.52 48.04
C THR A 279 11.38 -24.49 49.54
N LYS A 280 12.28 -23.59 49.99
CA LYS A 280 12.51 -23.31 51.44
C LYS A 280 12.40 -21.82 51.74
N PRO A 281 11.93 -21.45 52.96
CA PRO A 281 11.75 -20.06 53.34
C PRO A 281 13.05 -19.24 53.38
N ASP A 282 14.18 -19.90 53.62
CA ASP A 282 15.53 -19.31 53.67
C ASP A 282 16.13 -19.12 52.27
N LEU A 283 15.42 -19.46 51.20
CA LEU A 283 15.86 -19.37 49.83
C LEU A 283 17.08 -20.29 49.49
N SER A 284 17.44 -21.22 50.42
CA SER A 284 18.60 -22.12 50.20
C SER A 284 18.35 -23.25 49.23
N ALA A 285 17.10 -23.53 48.91
CA ALA A 285 16.69 -24.52 47.90
C ALA A 285 15.52 -24.00 47.08
N GLY A 286 15.49 -24.38 45.84
CA GLY A 286 14.45 -24.02 44.90
C GLY A 286 14.44 -24.86 43.64
N VAL A 287 13.52 -24.61 42.76
CA VAL A 287 13.39 -25.25 41.45
C VAL A 287 13.24 -24.19 40.37
N SER A 288 13.74 -24.50 39.19
CA SER A 288 13.52 -23.68 37.99
C SER A 288 12.32 -24.19 37.21
N LEU A 289 11.38 -23.32 36.94
CA LEU A 289 10.20 -23.61 36.14
C LEU A 289 10.39 -23.04 34.74
N LEU A 290 10.31 -23.88 33.71
CA LEU A 290 10.50 -23.51 32.31
C LEU A 290 9.26 -23.77 31.51
N ALA A 291 8.87 -22.82 30.65
CA ALA A 291 7.78 -22.92 29.71
C ALA A 291 8.22 -22.54 28.28
N LYS A 292 7.67 -23.23 27.28
CA LYS A 292 7.93 -22.97 25.85
C LYS A 292 6.76 -22.34 25.12
N ASP A 293 5.55 -22.56 25.64
CA ASP A 293 4.31 -22.13 25.03
C ASP A 293 3.24 -21.88 26.10
N LEU A 294 2.03 -21.50 25.67
CA LEU A 294 0.87 -21.28 26.54
C LEU A 294 -0.07 -22.47 26.63
N GLN A 295 0.35 -23.66 26.19
CA GLN A 295 -0.44 -24.90 26.34
C GLN A 295 -0.47 -25.40 27.81
N GLY A 296 0.33 -24.76 28.65
CA GLY A 296 0.28 -24.94 30.10
C GLY A 296 1.17 -26.06 30.62
N THR A 297 1.95 -26.77 29.80
CA THR A 297 2.92 -27.76 30.26
C THR A 297 4.26 -27.11 30.54
N MET A 298 4.76 -27.26 31.76
CA MET A 298 6.03 -26.68 32.19
C MET A 298 6.97 -27.75 32.72
N LEU A 299 8.27 -27.50 32.54
CA LEU A 299 9.35 -28.36 32.98
C LEU A 299 9.89 -27.83 34.31
N VAL A 300 10.06 -28.71 35.27
CA VAL A 300 10.60 -28.39 36.61
C VAL A 300 12.00 -28.97 36.74
N TYR A 301 12.99 -28.11 36.89
CA TYR A 301 14.40 -28.49 37.03
C TYR A 301 14.89 -28.23 38.45
N GLY A 302 15.72 -29.16 38.94
CA GLY A 302 16.41 -28.97 40.20
C GLY A 302 17.60 -28.00 40.12
N MET A 303 18.19 -27.68 41.25
CA MET A 303 19.38 -26.83 41.33
C MET A 303 20.62 -27.44 40.64
N ASP A 304 20.62 -28.76 40.46
CA ASP A 304 21.66 -29.49 39.73
C ASP A 304 21.44 -29.50 38.20
N GLY A 305 20.45 -28.78 37.70
CA GLY A 305 20.10 -28.71 36.29
C GLY A 305 19.44 -29.96 35.72
N LYS A 306 19.03 -30.90 36.56
CA LYS A 306 18.31 -32.11 36.12
C LYS A 306 16.81 -31.87 36.09
N LEU A 307 16.13 -32.41 35.08
CA LEU A 307 14.68 -32.44 35.02
C LEU A 307 14.13 -33.31 36.14
N LEU A 308 13.37 -32.72 37.06
CA LEU A 308 12.73 -33.42 38.16
C LEU A 308 11.37 -33.99 37.76
N THR A 309 10.54 -33.16 37.13
CA THR A 309 9.18 -33.55 36.73
C THR A 309 8.62 -32.53 35.71
N THR A 310 7.42 -32.78 35.27
CA THR A 310 6.61 -31.82 34.49
C THR A 310 5.35 -31.50 35.25
N VAL A 311 4.89 -30.25 35.17
CA VAL A 311 3.63 -29.82 35.77
C VAL A 311 2.78 -29.15 34.70
N ARG A 312 1.46 -29.35 34.78
CA ARG A 312 0.50 -28.72 33.90
C ARG A 312 -0.28 -27.65 34.65
N ALA A 313 -0.62 -26.55 33.99
CA ALA A 313 -1.49 -25.53 34.54
C ALA A 313 -2.83 -26.15 35.02
N GLY A 314 -3.29 -25.78 36.18
CA GLY A 314 -4.43 -26.37 36.88
C GLY A 314 -4.11 -27.63 37.69
N THR A 315 -2.85 -28.09 37.74
CA THR A 315 -2.42 -29.27 38.51
C THR A 315 -1.35 -28.94 39.54
N ALA A 316 -1.08 -29.87 40.44
CA ALA A 316 -0.04 -29.78 41.45
C ALA A 316 0.89 -30.98 41.36
N VAL A 317 2.15 -30.79 41.70
CA VAL A 317 3.19 -31.84 41.80
C VAL A 317 3.97 -31.70 43.10
N GLU A 318 4.47 -32.80 43.64
CA GLU A 318 5.37 -32.76 44.77
C GLU A 318 6.81 -32.71 44.30
N VAL A 319 7.55 -31.69 44.78
CA VAL A 319 8.94 -31.48 44.41
C VAL A 319 9.71 -31.00 45.65
N ASN A 320 10.82 -31.71 45.98
CA ASN A 320 11.69 -31.40 47.11
C ASN A 320 10.94 -31.26 48.46
N GLY A 321 9.88 -32.06 48.67
CA GLY A 321 9.10 -32.07 49.90
C GLY A 321 8.04 -30.93 50.02
N VAL A 322 7.81 -30.19 48.92
CA VAL A 322 6.75 -29.19 48.84
C VAL A 322 5.79 -29.50 47.70
N THR A 323 4.53 -29.16 47.88
CA THR A 323 3.52 -29.23 46.82
C THR A 323 3.54 -27.93 46.01
N LEU A 324 3.96 -28.03 44.76
CA LEU A 324 3.91 -26.93 43.81
C LEU A 324 2.67 -27.05 42.93
N ALA A 325 1.74 -26.12 43.08
CA ALA A 325 0.59 -25.99 42.18
C ALA A 325 0.80 -24.83 41.22
N VAL A 326 0.57 -25.08 39.93
CA VAL A 326 0.56 -24.04 38.93
C VAL A 326 -0.85 -23.75 38.53
N ASP A 327 -1.36 -22.58 38.88
CA ASP A 327 -2.73 -22.20 38.61
C ASP A 327 -2.93 -21.75 37.16
N GLU A 328 -2.01 -20.89 36.65
CA GLU A 328 -2.15 -20.30 35.32
C GLU A 328 -0.79 -19.84 34.75
N VAL A 329 -0.65 -19.92 33.43
CA VAL A 329 0.44 -19.28 32.68
C VAL A 329 -0.10 -18.02 32.02
N VAL A 330 0.44 -16.86 32.39
CA VAL A 330 -0.02 -15.56 31.91
C VAL A 330 0.74 -15.22 30.64
N GLY A 331 0.02 -15.21 29.52
CA GLY A 331 0.55 -14.76 28.24
C GLY A 331 0.60 -13.24 28.12
N SER A 332 1.50 -12.77 27.32
CA SER A 332 1.67 -11.35 26.96
C SER A 332 1.54 -11.20 25.45
N THR A 333 0.78 -10.20 25.02
CA THR A 333 0.65 -9.84 23.62
C THR A 333 1.69 -8.81 23.24
N GLY A 334 2.38 -9.04 22.11
CA GLY A 334 3.24 -8.07 21.44
C GLY A 334 2.44 -7.29 20.40
N LEU A 335 2.22 -6.02 20.68
CA LEU A 335 1.46 -5.11 19.83
C LEU A 335 2.40 -4.18 19.07
N GLN A 336 2.24 -4.11 17.74
CA GLN A 336 2.80 -3.05 16.93
C GLN A 336 1.76 -1.95 16.76
N ILE A 337 2.13 -0.72 17.09
CA ILE A 337 1.21 0.42 17.15
C ILE A 337 1.68 1.45 16.14
N LYS A 338 0.83 1.77 15.18
CA LYS A 338 1.21 2.66 14.07
C LYS A 338 0.15 3.73 13.86
N ALA A 339 0.60 4.97 13.68
CA ALA A 339 -0.21 6.04 13.08
C ALA A 339 0.52 6.55 11.85
N ASP A 340 -0.22 6.66 10.73
CA ASP A 340 0.32 7.16 9.46
C ASP A 340 -0.77 7.93 8.70
N PRO A 341 -0.88 9.25 8.97
CA PRO A 341 -1.88 10.10 8.32
C PRO A 341 -1.67 10.27 6.82
N GLY A 342 -0.51 9.89 6.29
CA GLY A 342 -0.20 9.94 4.87
C GLY A 342 -0.87 8.83 4.04
N ILE A 343 -1.25 7.71 4.65
CA ILE A 343 -1.82 6.54 3.95
C ILE A 343 -3.05 6.89 3.09
N PRO A 344 -4.07 7.63 3.57
CA PRO A 344 -5.22 8.00 2.75
C PRO A 344 -4.84 8.85 1.53
N ILE A 345 -3.87 9.74 1.69
CA ILE A 345 -3.36 10.61 0.62
C ILE A 345 -2.66 9.76 -0.44
N VAL A 346 -1.80 8.83 -0.02
CA VAL A 346 -1.10 7.90 -0.91
C VAL A 346 -2.09 7.03 -1.69
N TYR A 347 -3.10 6.45 -1.05
CA TYR A 347 -4.12 5.65 -1.72
C TYR A 347 -4.94 6.47 -2.72
N THR A 348 -5.27 7.72 -2.39
CA THR A 348 -5.92 8.63 -3.32
C THR A 348 -5.05 8.87 -4.56
N GLY A 349 -3.76 9.10 -4.36
CA GLY A 349 -2.79 9.22 -5.45
C GLY A 349 -2.70 7.97 -6.32
N PHE A 350 -2.67 6.77 -5.74
CA PHE A 350 -2.69 5.52 -6.50
C PHE A 350 -3.99 5.32 -7.27
N GLY A 351 -5.15 5.63 -6.69
CA GLY A 351 -6.44 5.57 -7.39
C GLY A 351 -6.46 6.48 -8.62
N LEU A 352 -5.99 7.72 -8.48
CA LEU A 352 -5.86 8.66 -9.60
C LEU A 352 -4.83 8.16 -10.63
N LEU A 353 -3.73 7.57 -10.20
CA LEU A 353 -2.72 7.01 -11.10
C LEU A 353 -3.30 5.89 -11.96
N MET A 354 -4.02 4.95 -11.37
CA MET A 354 -4.67 3.85 -12.12
C MET A 354 -5.66 4.42 -13.16
N LEU A 355 -6.51 5.35 -12.77
CA LEU A 355 -7.47 5.99 -13.67
C LEU A 355 -6.75 6.72 -14.82
N SER A 356 -5.68 7.46 -14.51
CA SER A 356 -4.94 8.25 -15.49
C SER A 356 -4.16 7.38 -16.47
N VAL A 357 -3.66 6.22 -16.05
CA VAL A 357 -3.03 5.24 -16.94
C VAL A 357 -4.05 4.75 -17.97
N LEU A 358 -5.26 4.37 -17.54
CA LEU A 358 -6.34 3.97 -18.45
C LEU A 358 -6.69 5.09 -19.44
N MET A 359 -6.80 6.33 -18.96
CA MET A 359 -7.02 7.49 -19.83
C MET A 359 -5.89 7.69 -20.85
N SER A 360 -4.64 7.43 -20.46
CA SER A 360 -3.47 7.60 -21.32
C SER A 360 -3.40 6.59 -22.48
N TYR A 361 -4.14 5.48 -22.42
CA TYR A 361 -4.26 4.52 -23.52
C TYR A 361 -5.18 5.02 -24.64
N LEU A 362 -6.04 5.99 -24.38
CA LEU A 362 -6.93 6.53 -25.40
C LEU A 362 -6.12 7.32 -26.44
N SER A 363 -6.24 6.90 -27.69
CA SER A 363 -5.55 7.54 -28.81
C SER A 363 -6.19 8.88 -29.16
N HIS A 364 -5.37 9.92 -29.32
CA HIS A 364 -5.82 11.20 -29.86
C HIS A 364 -5.63 11.20 -31.37
N SER A 365 -6.75 11.14 -32.09
CA SER A 365 -6.80 11.12 -33.54
C SER A 365 -7.36 12.44 -34.05
N GLN A 366 -6.84 12.92 -35.17
CA GLN A 366 -7.20 14.16 -35.85
C GLN A 366 -7.36 13.88 -37.34
N ILE A 367 -8.42 14.40 -37.94
CA ILE A 367 -8.72 14.32 -39.39
C ILE A 367 -8.97 15.72 -39.88
N TRP A 368 -8.43 16.06 -41.02
CA TRP A 368 -8.65 17.28 -41.76
C TRP A 368 -9.27 16.93 -43.10
N ALA A 369 -10.18 17.78 -43.58
CA ALA A 369 -10.68 17.71 -44.93
C ALA A 369 -10.82 19.11 -45.53
N LEU A 370 -10.63 19.19 -46.82
CA LEU A 370 -10.73 20.40 -47.63
C LEU A 370 -11.41 20.05 -48.95
N GLU A 371 -12.47 20.74 -49.29
CA GLU A 371 -13.11 20.70 -50.59
C GLU A 371 -12.60 21.87 -51.45
N LYS A 372 -11.86 21.60 -52.53
CA LYS A 372 -11.28 22.63 -53.37
C LYS A 372 -11.14 22.12 -54.83
N ASP A 373 -11.53 22.98 -55.78
CA ASP A 373 -11.46 22.70 -57.22
C ASP A 373 -12.15 21.38 -57.64
N GLY A 374 -13.32 21.11 -56.99
CA GLY A 374 -14.10 19.90 -57.25
C GLY A 374 -13.47 18.58 -56.73
N LYS A 375 -12.43 18.68 -55.89
CA LYS A 375 -11.76 17.57 -55.24
C LYS A 375 -11.89 17.68 -53.71
N LEU A 376 -12.00 16.51 -53.07
CA LEU A 376 -11.99 16.38 -51.60
C LEU A 376 -10.64 15.81 -51.15
N TYR A 377 -9.90 16.63 -50.40
CA TYR A 377 -8.67 16.23 -49.75
C TYR A 377 -8.99 15.82 -48.32
N VAL A 378 -8.62 14.59 -47.95
CA VAL A 378 -8.81 14.06 -46.59
C VAL A 378 -7.47 13.57 -46.07
N GLY A 379 -7.15 13.90 -44.82
CA GLY A 379 -5.94 13.38 -44.23
C GLY A 379 -6.01 13.35 -42.71
N GLY A 380 -5.21 12.51 -42.10
CA GLY A 380 -5.27 12.31 -40.67
C GLY A 380 -3.94 11.93 -40.03
N ARG A 381 -3.92 12.08 -38.69
CA ARG A 381 -2.83 11.61 -37.85
C ARG A 381 -3.33 11.17 -36.49
N THR A 382 -2.61 10.26 -35.90
CA THR A 382 -2.86 9.80 -34.51
C THR A 382 -1.55 9.75 -33.73
N ASN A 383 -1.63 9.85 -32.41
CA ASN A 383 -0.46 9.73 -31.53
C ASN A 383 -0.16 8.27 -31.15
N ARG A 384 -1.14 7.39 -31.20
CA ARG A 384 -1.04 5.97 -30.86
C ARG A 384 -1.98 5.13 -31.75
N ALA A 385 -1.90 3.81 -31.65
CA ALA A 385 -2.78 2.87 -32.37
C ALA A 385 -2.87 3.19 -33.89
N LYS A 386 -1.71 3.37 -34.53
CA LYS A 386 -1.61 3.77 -35.94
C LYS A 386 -2.39 2.83 -36.87
N VAL A 387 -2.25 1.52 -36.68
CA VAL A 387 -2.95 0.50 -37.53
C VAL A 387 -4.46 0.60 -37.42
N THR A 388 -4.97 0.77 -36.19
CA THR A 388 -6.42 0.91 -35.97
C THR A 388 -6.95 2.19 -36.59
N PHE A 389 -6.21 3.28 -36.47
CA PHE A 389 -6.56 4.57 -37.06
C PHE A 389 -6.51 4.51 -38.59
N GLU A 390 -5.51 3.86 -39.17
CA GLU A 390 -5.39 3.63 -40.62
C GLU A 390 -6.59 2.87 -41.15
N ARG A 391 -6.97 1.76 -40.54
CA ARG A 391 -8.17 1.01 -40.89
C ARG A 391 -9.44 1.84 -40.80
N GLU A 392 -9.58 2.65 -39.75
CA GLU A 392 -10.72 3.54 -39.56
C GLU A 392 -10.80 4.60 -40.68
N VAL A 393 -9.67 5.18 -41.06
CA VAL A 393 -9.59 6.18 -42.14
C VAL A 393 -9.90 5.52 -43.52
N VAL A 394 -9.32 4.35 -43.80
CA VAL A 394 -9.59 3.61 -45.06
C VAL A 394 -11.08 3.27 -45.15
N GLU A 395 -11.69 2.75 -44.07
CA GLU A 395 -13.14 2.47 -44.05
C GLU A 395 -14.01 3.71 -44.38
N ILE A 396 -13.58 4.89 -43.84
CA ILE A 396 -14.27 6.16 -44.12
C ILE A 396 -14.12 6.55 -45.59
N LEU A 397 -12.89 6.41 -46.16
CA LEU A 397 -12.61 6.73 -47.55
C LEU A 397 -13.35 5.81 -48.51
N ASP A 398 -13.42 4.51 -48.24
CA ASP A 398 -14.14 3.49 -49.04
C ASP A 398 -15.65 3.85 -49.09
N LYS A 399 -16.26 4.17 -47.94
CA LYS A 399 -17.67 4.58 -47.88
C LYS A 399 -17.95 5.88 -48.64
N LEU A 400 -16.99 6.83 -48.63
CA LEU A 400 -17.07 8.05 -49.38
C LEU A 400 -17.05 7.76 -50.90
N ALA A 401 -16.23 6.80 -51.34
CA ALA A 401 -16.14 6.38 -52.74
C ALA A 401 -17.40 5.60 -53.21
N GLU A 402 -17.92 4.74 -52.34
CA GLU A 402 -19.15 3.94 -52.66
C GLU A 402 -20.40 4.83 -52.80
N SER A 403 -20.60 5.79 -51.91
CA SER A 403 -21.75 6.68 -51.94
C SER A 403 -21.89 7.45 -53.26
N LYS A 404 -20.77 7.69 -53.95
CA LYS A 404 -20.77 8.29 -55.27
C LYS A 404 -21.25 7.33 -56.38
N GLN A 405 -20.78 6.08 -56.34
CA GLN A 405 -21.22 5.10 -57.38
C GLN A 405 -22.72 4.88 -57.30
N GLU A 406 -23.31 4.92 -56.12
CA GLU A 406 -24.77 4.83 -55.96
C GLU A 406 -25.49 6.09 -56.46
N ALA A 407 -24.96 7.28 -56.17
CA ALA A 407 -25.52 8.54 -56.69
C ALA A 407 -25.41 8.65 -58.20
N GLU A 408 -24.32 8.23 -58.84
CA GLU A 408 -24.16 8.20 -60.27
C GLU A 408 -25.08 7.13 -60.93
N LYS A 409 -25.24 5.96 -60.35
CA LYS A 409 -26.18 4.94 -60.83
C LYS A 409 -27.63 5.42 -60.71
N SER A 410 -27.99 6.17 -59.65
CA SER A 410 -29.32 6.72 -59.48
C SER A 410 -29.61 7.88 -60.46
N ALA A 411 -28.58 8.63 -60.85
CA ALA A 411 -28.71 9.72 -61.85
C ALA A 411 -28.78 9.24 -63.29
N ILE A 412 -28.30 7.98 -63.57
CA ILE A 412 -28.34 7.36 -64.91
C ILE A 412 -29.62 6.51 -65.14
N ALA A 413 -30.44 6.33 -64.09
CA ALA A 413 -31.72 5.63 -64.29
C ALA A 413 -32.63 6.43 -65.21
N PRO A 414 -33.01 5.92 -66.40
CA PRO A 414 -33.76 6.70 -67.37
C PRO A 414 -35.16 6.96 -66.85
N THR A 415 -35.55 8.24 -66.94
CA THR A 415 -36.96 8.66 -66.88
C THR A 415 -37.70 8.10 -68.11
N SER A 416 -37.99 6.81 -68.08
CA SER A 416 -38.91 6.23 -69.07
C SER A 416 -40.06 5.67 -68.29
N LEU A 417 -41.18 6.37 -68.40
CA LEU A 417 -42.56 5.88 -68.43
C LEU A 417 -43.51 6.94 -67.85
N ALA A 418 -43.66 8.00 -68.60
CA ALA A 418 -44.86 8.84 -68.49
C ALA A 418 -45.20 9.34 -69.88
N ASN A 419 -45.63 8.43 -70.74
CA ASN A 419 -46.51 8.73 -71.84
C ASN A 419 -47.01 7.38 -72.42
N GLN A 420 -48.17 6.97 -71.97
CA GLN A 420 -49.19 6.27 -72.77
C GLN A 420 -50.47 6.17 -71.92
N ASN A 421 -51.44 6.94 -72.44
CA ASN A 421 -52.90 6.91 -72.28
C ASN A 421 -53.52 7.74 -71.17
#